data_b12fb1070c407824c22033d6763866d8
#
_entry.id   b12fb1070c407824c22033d6763866d8
#
_cell.length_a   1.000
_cell.length_b   1.000
_cell.length_c   1.000
_cell.angle_alpha   90.00
_cell.angle_beta   90.00
_cell.angle_gamma   90.00
#
_symmetry.space_group_name_H-M   'P 1'
#
loop_
_entity.id
_entity.type
_entity.pdbx_description
1 polymer ?
#
loop_
_entity_poly.entity_id
_entity_poly.type
_entity_poly.pdbx_seq_one_letter_code
_entity_poly.pdbx_strand_id
1 'polypeptide(L)' 'MSEIKFETAEQKASYGIGLQMGQQLAGSGLEGLSVDAIAAGIATALTGEMPSIEIDEINNALQELHTRAEA' A
#
# COMPACT_ATOMS: atom_id res chain seq x y z
N MET A 1 11.59 12.28 -4.16
CA MET A 1 11.18 11.58 -2.94
C MET A 1 12.01 12.06 -1.76
N SER A 2 11.38 12.41 -0.67
CA SER A 2 12.10 12.89 0.49
C SER A 2 12.81 11.75 1.20
N GLU A 3 13.97 12.04 1.76
CA GLU A 3 14.69 11.07 2.54
C GLU A 3 14.04 10.88 3.89
N ILE A 4 13.99 9.65 4.34
CA ILE A 4 13.45 9.31 5.66
C ILE A 4 14.62 8.98 6.57
N LYS A 5 14.65 9.64 7.71
CA LYS A 5 15.68 9.38 8.71
C LYS A 5 15.13 8.40 9.74
N PHE A 6 15.90 7.37 10.03
CA PHE A 6 15.51 6.34 10.97
C PHE A 6 16.19 6.59 12.32
N GLU A 7 15.72 7.60 13.00
CA GLU A 7 16.32 8.04 14.25
C GLU A 7 15.56 7.60 15.49
N THR A 8 14.24 7.47 15.38
CA THR A 8 13.40 7.11 16.51
C THR A 8 12.92 5.67 16.40
N ALA A 9 12.49 5.12 17.54
CA ALA A 9 11.91 3.78 17.56
C ALA A 9 10.65 3.71 16.69
N GLU A 10 9.87 4.78 16.69
CA GLU A 10 8.66 4.86 15.88
C GLU A 10 8.97 4.80 14.40
N GLN A 11 10.00 5.51 13.98
CA GLN A 11 10.40 5.51 12.57
C GLN A 11 10.90 4.14 12.13
N LYS A 12 11.71 3.51 12.97
CA LYS A 12 12.25 2.19 12.66
C LYS A 12 11.15 1.13 12.61
N ALA A 13 10.24 1.18 13.57
CA ALA A 13 9.11 0.25 13.60
C ALA A 13 8.20 0.46 12.39
N SER A 14 7.96 1.71 12.02
CA SER A 14 7.14 2.03 10.84
C SER A 14 7.75 1.45 9.57
N TYR A 15 9.06 1.57 9.42
CA TYR A 15 9.75 1.00 8.28
C TYR A 15 9.61 -0.53 8.27
N GLY A 16 9.74 -1.16 9.44
CA GLY A 16 9.58 -2.61 9.58
C GLY A 16 8.18 -3.08 9.18
N ILE A 17 7.16 -2.34 9.59
CA ILE A 17 5.78 -2.64 9.19
C ILE A 17 5.66 -2.57 7.67
N GLY A 18 6.22 -1.54 7.07
CA GLY A 18 6.21 -1.39 5.61
C GLY A 18 6.90 -2.54 4.90
N LEU A 19 8.04 -3.00 5.44
CA LEU A 19 8.74 -4.14 4.88
C LEU A 19 7.88 -5.41 4.90
N GLN A 20 7.23 -5.67 6.02
CA GLN A 20 6.37 -6.84 6.14
C GLN A 20 5.21 -6.80 5.16
N MET A 21 4.57 -5.64 5.05
CA MET A 21 3.47 -5.46 4.11
C MET A 21 3.94 -5.62 2.68
N GLY A 22 5.10 -5.05 2.36
CA GLY A 22 5.66 -5.16 1.01
C GLY A 22 6.00 -6.60 0.65
N GLN A 23 6.53 -7.36 1.58
CA GLN A 23 6.85 -8.77 1.36
C GLN A 23 5.59 -9.59 1.10
N GLN A 24 4.52 -9.31 1.84
CA GLN A 24 3.24 -9.98 1.62
C GLN A 24 2.68 -9.66 0.24
N LEU A 25 2.75 -8.39 -0.14
CA LEU A 25 2.27 -7.96 -1.45
C LEU A 25 3.09 -8.57 -2.58
N ALA A 26 4.41 -8.64 -2.39
CA ALA A 26 5.29 -9.26 -3.39
C ALA A 26 4.97 -10.73 -3.58
N GLY A 27 4.60 -11.42 -2.50
CA GLY A 27 4.27 -12.83 -2.55
C GLY A 27 2.85 -13.12 -3.01
N SER A 28 2.01 -12.10 -3.18
CA SER A 28 0.61 -12.29 -3.55
C SER A 28 0.40 -12.57 -5.03
N GLY A 29 1.41 -12.33 -5.86
CA GLY A 29 1.29 -12.51 -7.30
C GLY A 29 0.59 -11.38 -8.03
N LEU A 30 0.25 -10.31 -7.34
CA LEU A 30 -0.37 -9.14 -7.97
C LEU A 30 0.68 -8.36 -8.75
N GLU A 31 0.35 -7.97 -9.97
CA GLU A 31 1.25 -7.21 -10.83
C GLU A 31 0.74 -5.79 -11.01
N GLY A 32 1.69 -4.89 -11.27
CA GLY A 32 1.36 -3.51 -11.57
C GLY A 32 0.97 -2.68 -10.37
N LEU A 33 1.32 -3.12 -9.17
CA LEU A 33 1.03 -2.34 -7.96
C LEU A 33 1.88 -1.07 -7.94
N SER A 34 1.22 0.03 -7.57
CA SER A 34 1.90 1.32 -7.42
C SER A 34 2.27 1.52 -5.96
N VAL A 35 3.56 1.58 -5.67
CA VAL A 35 4.06 1.80 -4.31
C VAL A 35 3.59 3.15 -3.78
N ASP A 36 3.60 4.17 -4.63
CA ASP A 36 3.16 5.51 -4.23
C ASP A 36 1.68 5.52 -3.87
N ALA A 37 0.86 4.80 -4.64
CA ALA A 37 -0.57 4.72 -4.37
C ALA A 37 -0.84 3.93 -3.09
N ILE A 38 -0.08 2.87 -2.84
CA ILE A 38 -0.20 2.09 -1.61
C ILE A 38 0.13 2.97 -0.41
N ALA A 39 1.21 3.71 -0.49
CA ALA A 39 1.61 4.62 0.59
C ALA A 39 0.54 5.67 0.84
N ALA A 40 -0.06 6.22 -0.21
CA ALA A 40 -1.14 7.20 -0.09
C ALA A 40 -2.37 6.60 0.59
N GLY A 41 -2.70 5.35 0.26
CA GLY A 41 -3.82 4.65 0.88
C GLY A 41 -3.59 4.43 2.38
N ILE A 42 -2.39 4.04 2.74
CA ILE A 42 -2.02 3.84 4.13
C ILE A 42 -2.12 5.17 4.90
N ALA A 43 -1.61 6.25 4.32
CA ALA A 43 -1.67 7.56 4.94
C ALA A 43 -3.12 8.00 5.15
N THR A 44 -3.97 7.80 4.15
CA THR A 44 -5.39 8.14 4.24
C THR A 44 -6.06 7.38 5.38
N ALA A 45 -5.78 6.10 5.48
CA ALA A 45 -6.38 5.25 6.51
C ALA A 45 -5.93 5.67 7.90
N LEU A 46 -4.65 5.98 8.07
CA LEU A 46 -4.10 6.32 9.38
C LEU A 46 -4.55 7.70 9.85
N THR A 47 -4.77 8.64 8.94
CA THR A 47 -5.22 9.98 9.30
C THR A 47 -6.74 10.07 9.43
N GLY A 48 -7.47 9.04 9.00
CA GLY A 48 -8.92 9.04 9.05
C GLY A 48 -9.58 9.92 8.02
N GLU A 49 -8.84 10.31 6.99
CA GLU A 49 -9.40 11.13 5.92
C GLU A 49 -10.24 10.29 4.99
N MET A 50 -11.08 10.97 4.19
CA MET A 50 -11.86 10.26 3.20
C MET A 50 -10.99 9.85 2.02
N PRO A 51 -11.20 8.64 1.47
CA PRO A 51 -10.45 8.21 0.30
C PRO A 51 -10.63 9.17 -0.88
N SER A 52 -9.58 9.28 -1.68
CA SER A 52 -9.59 10.15 -2.87
C SER A 52 -10.43 9.58 -4.00
N ILE A 53 -10.66 8.27 -3.99
CA ILE A 53 -11.49 7.59 -4.99
C ILE A 53 -12.58 6.81 -4.29
N GLU A 54 -13.64 6.51 -5.02
CA GLU A 54 -14.78 5.81 -4.46
C GLU A 54 -14.46 4.34 -4.18
N ILE A 55 -15.11 3.81 -3.16
CA ILE A 55 -14.90 2.42 -2.75
C ILE A 55 -15.23 1.45 -3.88
N ASP A 56 -16.26 1.75 -4.66
CA ASP A 56 -16.62 0.90 -5.80
C ASP A 56 -15.50 0.82 -6.82
N GLU A 57 -14.82 1.93 -7.07
CA GLU A 57 -13.67 1.96 -7.98
C GLU A 57 -12.52 1.13 -7.43
N ILE A 58 -12.29 1.20 -6.12
CA ILE A 58 -11.25 0.42 -5.46
C ILE A 58 -11.56 -1.07 -5.61
N ASN A 59 -12.79 -1.47 -5.33
CA ASN A 59 -13.18 -2.87 -5.42
C ASN A 59 -13.06 -3.40 -6.84
N ASN A 60 -13.47 -2.62 -7.83
CA ASN A 60 -13.35 -3.02 -9.22
C ASN A 60 -11.90 -3.19 -9.64
N ALA A 61 -11.04 -2.28 -9.19
CA ALA A 61 -9.61 -2.35 -9.49
C ALA A 61 -8.97 -3.58 -8.85
N LEU A 62 -9.35 -3.90 -7.61
CA LEU A 62 -8.83 -5.08 -6.92
C LEU A 62 -9.24 -6.36 -7.65
N GLN A 63 -10.49 -6.44 -8.10
CA GLN A 63 -10.95 -7.59 -8.86
C GLN A 63 -10.17 -7.75 -10.15
N GLU A 64 -9.89 -6.64 -10.83
CA GLU A 64 -9.12 -6.67 -12.07
C GLU A 64 -7.73 -7.21 -11.83
N LEU A 65 -7.06 -6.76 -10.76
CA LEU A 65 -5.72 -7.25 -10.44
C LEU A 65 -5.71 -8.73 -10.07
N HIS A 66 -6.72 -9.17 -9.32
CA HIS A 66 -6.83 -10.58 -8.98
C HIS A 66 -7.02 -11.45 -10.22
N THR A 67 -7.80 -10.97 -11.17
CA THR A 67 -8.01 -11.67 -12.43
C THR A 67 -6.71 -11.80 -13.20
N ARG A 68 -5.90 -10.74 -13.24
CA ARG A 68 -4.59 -10.77 -13.89
C ARG A 68 -3.66 -11.77 -13.23
N ALA A 69 -3.68 -11.83 -11.89
CA ALA A 69 -2.81 -12.74 -11.16
C ALA A 69 -3.13 -14.19 -11.43
N GLU A 70 -4.38 -14.49 -11.72
CA GLU A 70 -4.81 -15.85 -12.01
C GLU A 70 -4.51 -16.31 -13.43
N ALA A 71 -4.25 -15.37 -14.30
CA ALA A 71 -3.92 -15.69 -15.69
C ALA A 71 -2.48 -16.21 -15.85
#